data_45ae86fc3b40102cb5cd036a84fc2fa0
#
_entry.id   45ae86fc3b40102cb5cd036a84fc2fa0
#
_cell.length_a   1.000
_cell.length_b   1.000
_cell.length_c   1.000
_cell.angle_alpha   90.00
_cell.angle_beta   90.00
_cell.angle_gamma   90.00
#
_symmetry.space_group_name_H-M   'P 1'
#
loop_
_entity.id
_entity.type
_entity.pdbx_description
1 polymer ?
#
loop_
_entity_poly.entity_id
_entity_poly.type
_entity_poly.pdbx_seq_one_letter_code
_entity_poly.pdbx_strand_id
1 'polypeptide(L)'
;GENDIDWLKYYDGHQKKLANENEQNIGLFSRHVLYSLNSSLFLKFLEELTGITNLISDPSFRGGGLHNIYRGGKLGVHADFNKHERYGLDRRLNLLLYLNKEWREEYGGHIELWNREMNQCVRSYLPKFNRVVIFTTTETSFHGHPEPLSCPEHMSRKSLALYYYTNGRPEEVQGDNHSTIFKLRPDEKVEGKLTLKTKKILRRWPKLFGM
;
A
#
# COMPACT_ATOMS: atom_id res chain seq x y z
N GLY A 1 -27.06 -0.08 -5.66
CA GLY A 1 -26.43 0.24 -4.58
C GLY A 1 -24.93 0.38 -4.51
N GLU A 2 -24.35 1.51 -4.97
CA GLU A 2 -22.92 1.81 -4.75
C GLU A 2 -22.64 2.40 -3.35
N ASN A 3 -23.65 2.52 -2.50
CA ASN A 3 -23.58 3.34 -1.29
C ASN A 3 -23.25 2.59 0.01
N ASP A 4 -23.03 1.28 -0.01
CA ASP A 4 -22.91 0.47 1.21
C ASP A 4 -21.52 -0.15 1.42
N ILE A 5 -20.48 0.35 0.74
CA ILE A 5 -19.11 -0.12 0.98
C ILE A 5 -18.53 0.71 2.13
N ASP A 6 -18.26 0.06 3.25
CA ASP A 6 -17.50 0.63 4.36
C ASP A 6 -16.03 0.82 3.96
N TRP A 7 -15.72 2.02 3.50
CA TRP A 7 -14.37 2.39 3.13
C TRP A 7 -13.55 2.85 4.33
N LEU A 8 -12.42 2.20 4.55
CA LEU A 8 -11.38 2.71 5.43
C LEU A 8 -10.77 3.97 4.81
N LYS A 9 -10.75 5.07 5.56
CA LYS A 9 -10.24 6.36 5.13
C LYS A 9 -8.85 6.61 5.69
N TYR A 10 -7.87 6.69 4.81
CA TYR A 10 -6.50 7.03 5.16
C TYR A 10 -6.23 8.47 4.69
N TYR A 11 -6.45 9.43 5.59
CA TYR A 11 -6.32 10.86 5.32
C TYR A 11 -5.40 11.49 6.35
N ASP A 12 -4.13 11.66 5.96
CA ASP A 12 -3.09 12.30 6.76
C ASP A 12 -2.10 13.07 5.87
N GLY A 13 -0.99 13.56 6.41
CA GLY A 13 0.02 14.30 5.65
C GLY A 13 0.69 13.50 4.54
N HIS A 14 0.69 12.17 4.64
CA HIS A 14 1.37 11.28 3.69
C HIS A 14 0.42 10.63 2.69
N GLN A 15 -0.85 10.49 3.01
CA GLN A 15 -1.78 9.75 2.17
C GLN A 15 -3.20 10.33 2.21
N LYS A 16 -3.90 10.19 1.07
CA LYS A 16 -5.31 10.45 0.91
C LYS A 16 -5.89 9.38 0.01
N LYS A 17 -6.34 8.28 0.60
CA LYS A 17 -6.88 7.11 -0.12
C LYS A 17 -8.03 6.46 0.64
N LEU A 18 -8.86 5.72 -0.08
CA LEU A 18 -9.84 4.79 0.45
C LEU A 18 -9.36 3.36 0.23
N ALA A 19 -9.58 2.48 1.21
CA ALA A 19 -9.32 1.06 1.08
C ALA A 19 -10.49 0.24 1.65
N ASN A 20 -10.70 -0.95 1.09
CA ASN A 20 -11.64 -1.92 1.63
C ASN A 20 -10.99 -3.30 1.65
N GLU A 21 -10.67 -3.75 2.85
CA GLU A 21 -10.08 -5.08 3.12
C GLU A 21 -11.12 -6.08 3.65
N ASN A 22 -12.38 -5.63 3.86
CA ASN A 22 -13.43 -6.51 4.31
C ASN A 22 -14.03 -7.29 3.12
N GLU A 23 -13.72 -8.57 3.09
CA GLU A 23 -14.16 -9.49 2.04
C GLU A 23 -15.68 -9.48 1.82
N GLN A 24 -16.47 -9.33 2.87
CA GLN A 24 -17.95 -9.32 2.78
C GLN A 24 -18.46 -8.09 2.02
N ASN A 25 -17.72 -6.99 2.05
CA ASN A 25 -18.05 -5.75 1.37
C ASN A 25 -17.46 -5.64 -0.03
N ILE A 26 -16.68 -6.64 -0.46
CA ILE A 26 -16.11 -6.72 -1.81
C ILE A 26 -17.12 -7.43 -2.73
N GLY A 27 -17.50 -6.79 -3.85
CA GLY A 27 -18.43 -7.37 -4.81
C GLY A 27 -17.94 -8.73 -5.35
N LEU A 28 -18.89 -9.62 -5.67
CA LEU A 28 -18.64 -11.03 -6.05
C LEU A 28 -17.55 -11.20 -7.11
N PHE A 29 -17.59 -10.41 -8.19
CA PHE A 29 -16.61 -10.52 -9.27
C PHE A 29 -15.20 -10.14 -8.80
N SER A 30 -15.06 -9.01 -8.10
CA SER A 30 -13.76 -8.57 -7.56
C SER A 30 -13.19 -9.57 -6.56
N ARG A 31 -14.05 -10.14 -5.73
CA ARG A 31 -13.69 -11.20 -4.79
C ARG A 31 -13.21 -12.46 -5.50
N HIS A 32 -13.90 -12.87 -6.58
CA HIS A 32 -13.45 -13.99 -7.40
C HIS A 32 -12.07 -13.75 -8.02
N VAL A 33 -11.79 -12.54 -8.50
CA VAL A 33 -10.45 -12.18 -9.01
C VAL A 33 -9.40 -12.27 -7.89
N LEU A 34 -9.70 -11.73 -6.70
CA LEU A 34 -8.78 -11.81 -5.56
C LEU A 34 -8.48 -13.26 -5.15
N TYR A 35 -9.48 -14.14 -5.14
CA TYR A 35 -9.28 -15.57 -4.86
C TYR A 35 -8.46 -16.27 -5.94
N SER A 36 -8.68 -15.94 -7.20
CA SER A 36 -7.89 -16.48 -8.30
C SER A 36 -6.41 -16.09 -8.18
N LEU A 37 -6.14 -14.84 -7.78
CA LEU A 37 -4.78 -14.36 -7.51
C LEU A 37 -4.19 -14.94 -6.21
N ASN A 38 -5.00 -15.49 -5.32
CA ASN A 38 -4.58 -16.22 -4.11
C ASN A 38 -4.53 -17.75 -4.29
N SER A 39 -4.83 -18.24 -5.50
CA SER A 39 -4.86 -19.69 -5.78
C SER A 39 -3.45 -20.30 -5.76
N SER A 40 -3.40 -21.61 -5.49
CA SER A 40 -2.14 -22.37 -5.51
C SER A 40 -1.42 -22.31 -6.86
N LEU A 41 -2.17 -22.27 -7.97
CA LEU A 41 -1.60 -22.12 -9.30
C LEU A 41 -0.90 -20.77 -9.47
N PHE A 42 -1.52 -19.70 -8.98
CA PHE A 42 -0.93 -18.37 -9.06
C PHE A 42 0.27 -18.22 -8.11
N LEU A 43 0.23 -18.85 -6.93
CA LEU A 43 1.40 -18.90 -6.03
C LEU A 43 2.60 -19.57 -6.70
N LYS A 44 2.40 -20.71 -7.38
CA LYS A 44 3.47 -21.35 -8.15
C LYS A 44 4.05 -20.43 -9.23
N PHE A 45 3.20 -19.74 -9.96
CA PHE A 45 3.65 -18.74 -10.93
C PHE A 45 4.51 -17.65 -10.28
N LEU A 46 4.10 -17.14 -9.11
CA LEU A 46 4.88 -16.14 -8.39
C LEU A 46 6.22 -16.70 -7.88
N GLU A 47 6.24 -17.93 -7.40
CA GLU A 47 7.47 -18.60 -6.95
C GLU A 47 8.47 -18.77 -8.11
N GLU A 48 8.00 -19.20 -9.28
CA GLU A 48 8.82 -19.31 -10.48
C GLU A 48 9.32 -17.95 -10.97
N LEU A 49 8.44 -16.92 -10.94
CA LEU A 49 8.77 -15.57 -11.40
C LEU A 49 9.82 -14.89 -10.50
N THR A 50 9.74 -15.12 -9.19
CA THR A 50 10.52 -14.35 -8.21
C THR A 50 11.64 -15.13 -7.55
N GLY A 51 11.66 -16.44 -7.65
CA GLY A 51 12.56 -17.33 -6.92
C GLY A 51 12.26 -17.42 -5.42
N ILE A 52 11.20 -16.80 -4.93
CA ILE A 52 10.79 -16.87 -3.53
C ILE A 52 9.89 -18.10 -3.36
N THR A 53 10.36 -19.11 -2.66
CA THR A 53 9.64 -20.37 -2.43
C THR A 53 8.76 -20.32 -1.17
N ASN A 54 7.82 -21.27 -1.07
CA ASN A 54 6.91 -21.43 0.05
C ASN A 54 6.04 -20.17 0.30
N LEU A 55 5.59 -19.55 -0.78
CA LEU A 55 4.68 -18.42 -0.69
C LEU A 55 3.33 -18.83 -0.12
N ILE A 56 2.85 -18.00 0.78
CA ILE A 56 1.54 -18.10 1.42
C ILE A 56 0.68 -16.96 0.88
N SER A 57 -0.54 -17.29 0.43
CA SER A 57 -1.52 -16.29 -0.02
C SER A 57 -1.92 -15.33 1.10
N ASP A 58 -2.39 -14.15 0.73
CA ASP A 58 -2.90 -13.16 1.69
C ASP A 58 -4.15 -13.70 2.40
N PRO A 59 -4.08 -13.93 3.72
CA PRO A 59 -5.17 -14.61 4.43
C PRO A 59 -6.33 -13.69 4.83
N SER A 60 -6.16 -12.37 4.71
CA SER A 60 -7.13 -11.42 5.27
C SER A 60 -7.18 -10.07 4.56
N PHE A 61 -6.48 -9.91 3.46
CA PHE A 61 -6.35 -8.65 2.70
C PHE A 61 -5.91 -7.45 3.56
N ARG A 62 -5.19 -7.69 4.65
CA ARG A 62 -4.76 -6.65 5.59
C ARG A 62 -3.94 -5.56 4.90
N GLY A 63 -4.49 -4.34 4.81
CA GLY A 63 -3.91 -3.21 4.08
C GLY A 63 -4.01 -3.32 2.55
N GLY A 64 -4.56 -4.44 2.04
CA GLY A 64 -4.80 -4.74 0.63
C GLY A 64 -6.29 -4.63 0.24
N GLY A 65 -6.78 -5.61 -0.53
CA GLY A 65 -8.16 -5.63 -1.04
C GLY A 65 -8.40 -4.59 -2.14
N LEU A 66 -9.45 -3.79 -2.00
CA LEU A 66 -9.77 -2.71 -2.93
C LEU A 66 -9.16 -1.39 -2.49
N HIS A 67 -8.48 -0.72 -3.41
CA HIS A 67 -8.06 0.67 -3.21
C HIS A 67 -8.79 1.59 -4.19
N ASN A 68 -9.24 2.74 -3.70
CA ASN A 68 -9.92 3.76 -4.51
C ASN A 68 -9.42 5.15 -4.10
N ILE A 69 -8.86 5.88 -5.07
CA ILE A 69 -8.20 7.16 -4.83
C ILE A 69 -8.77 8.17 -5.82
N TYR A 70 -9.43 9.19 -5.28
CA TYR A 70 -10.05 10.27 -6.06
C TYR A 70 -9.06 11.38 -6.38
N ARG A 71 -9.48 12.31 -7.22
CA ARG A 71 -8.75 13.55 -7.52
C ARG A 71 -8.18 14.19 -6.26
N GLY A 72 -6.93 14.65 -6.34
CA GLY A 72 -6.19 15.20 -5.20
C GLY A 72 -5.71 14.17 -4.17
N GLY A 73 -6.02 12.88 -4.38
CA GLY A 73 -5.49 11.80 -3.55
C GLY A 73 -4.06 11.45 -3.88
N LYS A 74 -3.31 10.99 -2.90
CA LYS A 74 -1.90 10.60 -3.03
C LYS A 74 -1.54 9.51 -2.02
N LEU A 75 -0.38 8.90 -2.22
CA LEU A 75 0.27 8.02 -1.26
C LEU A 75 1.78 8.30 -1.30
N GLY A 76 2.29 8.92 -0.25
CA GLY A 76 3.71 9.24 -0.11
C GLY A 76 4.60 8.02 -0.28
N VAL A 77 5.86 8.24 -0.62
CA VAL A 77 6.82 7.16 -0.77
C VAL A 77 7.06 6.51 0.59
N HIS A 78 7.00 5.18 0.63
CA HIS A 78 7.11 4.40 1.87
C HIS A 78 7.67 3.00 1.60
N ALA A 79 8.21 2.40 2.65
CA ALA A 79 8.36 0.95 2.75
C ALA A 79 7.19 0.40 3.57
N ASP A 80 6.59 -0.67 3.12
CA ASP A 80 5.46 -1.31 3.80
C ASP A 80 5.86 -1.99 5.10
N PHE A 81 4.86 -2.27 5.97
CA PHE A 81 5.06 -3.18 7.09
C PHE A 81 5.59 -4.52 6.58
N ASN A 82 6.54 -5.10 7.28
CA ASN A 82 7.25 -6.30 6.84
C ASN A 82 6.72 -7.60 7.46
N LYS A 83 5.84 -7.51 8.47
CA LYS A 83 5.29 -8.68 9.17
C LYS A 83 3.79 -8.55 9.39
N HIS A 84 3.03 -9.61 9.06
CA HIS A 84 1.60 -9.65 9.31
C HIS A 84 1.33 -9.72 10.81
N GLU A 85 0.65 -8.69 11.35
CA GLU A 85 0.46 -8.51 12.79
C GLU A 85 -0.20 -9.71 13.49
N ARG A 86 -1.26 -10.28 12.88
CA ARG A 86 -2.03 -11.38 13.46
C ARG A 86 -1.36 -12.75 13.33
N TYR A 87 -0.71 -13.00 12.18
CA TYR A 87 -0.21 -14.35 11.84
C TYR A 87 1.31 -14.48 11.96
N GLY A 88 2.02 -13.38 12.20
CA GLY A 88 3.47 -13.37 12.31
C GLY A 88 4.21 -13.73 11.02
N LEU A 89 3.51 -13.74 9.89
CA LEU A 89 4.09 -14.08 8.58
C LEU A 89 4.90 -12.91 8.01
N ASP A 90 5.99 -13.23 7.34
CA ASP A 90 6.86 -12.25 6.69
C ASP A 90 6.33 -11.88 5.31
N ARG A 91 6.05 -10.59 5.09
CA ARG A 91 5.57 -10.07 3.81
C ARG A 91 6.68 -10.05 2.79
N ARG A 92 6.49 -10.73 1.66
CA ARG A 92 7.53 -10.95 0.64
C ARG A 92 7.27 -10.24 -0.68
N LEU A 93 6.00 -10.21 -1.12
CA LEU A 93 5.61 -9.61 -2.38
C LEU A 93 4.39 -8.73 -2.23
N ASN A 94 4.37 -7.67 -3.03
CA ASN A 94 3.18 -6.90 -3.34
C ASN A 94 2.74 -7.19 -4.76
N LEU A 95 1.44 -7.29 -4.96
CA LEU A 95 0.79 -7.29 -6.27
C LEU A 95 -0.24 -6.16 -6.30
N LEU A 96 -0.16 -5.32 -7.34
CA LEU A 96 -1.14 -4.29 -7.63
C LEU A 96 -1.72 -4.54 -9.01
N LEU A 97 -3.01 -4.88 -9.10
CA LEU A 97 -3.74 -4.98 -10.35
C LEU A 97 -4.58 -3.72 -10.55
N TYR A 98 -4.25 -2.94 -11.57
CA TYR A 98 -4.93 -1.69 -11.88
C TYR A 98 -6.16 -1.89 -12.75
N LEU A 99 -7.24 -1.13 -12.45
CA LEU A 99 -8.56 -1.28 -13.05
C LEU A 99 -9.03 -0.01 -13.79
N ASN A 100 -8.11 0.83 -14.24
CA ASN A 100 -8.41 2.16 -14.76
C ASN A 100 -8.42 2.18 -16.29
N LYS A 101 -9.62 2.01 -16.90
CA LYS A 101 -9.81 2.22 -18.33
C LYS A 101 -9.54 3.68 -18.68
N GLU A 102 -9.00 3.93 -19.88
CA GLU A 102 -8.76 5.27 -20.44
C GLU A 102 -7.93 6.20 -19.52
N TRP A 103 -7.11 5.62 -18.63
CA TRP A 103 -6.25 6.40 -17.76
C TRP A 103 -5.11 7.04 -18.55
N ARG A 104 -5.01 8.37 -18.46
CA ARG A 104 -4.07 9.17 -19.21
C ARG A 104 -2.87 9.57 -18.37
N GLU A 105 -1.78 9.92 -19.05
CA GLU A 105 -0.52 10.34 -18.42
C GLU A 105 -0.70 11.57 -17.51
N GLU A 106 -1.47 12.55 -17.99
CA GLU A 106 -1.75 13.78 -17.26
C GLU A 106 -2.58 13.62 -15.98
N TYR A 107 -3.19 12.45 -15.78
CA TYR A 107 -3.94 12.16 -14.54
C TYR A 107 -3.01 11.79 -13.38
N GLY A 108 -1.75 11.46 -13.68
CA GLY A 108 -0.76 11.08 -12.69
C GLY A 108 -1.05 9.72 -12.04
N GLY A 109 -0.64 9.57 -10.80
CA GLY A 109 -0.88 8.35 -10.00
C GLY A 109 0.00 7.18 -10.39
N HIS A 110 1.12 7.43 -11.08
CA HIS A 110 2.12 6.41 -11.35
C HIS A 110 2.57 5.74 -10.06
N ILE A 111 2.70 4.43 -10.07
CA ILE A 111 3.46 3.78 -9.02
C ILE A 111 4.94 4.01 -9.27
N GLU A 112 5.60 4.68 -8.34
CA GLU A 112 7.03 4.92 -8.35
C GLU A 112 7.73 3.87 -7.50
N LEU A 113 8.83 3.32 -8.01
CA LEU A 113 9.74 2.46 -7.29
C LEU A 113 11.08 3.18 -7.14
N TRP A 114 11.54 3.34 -5.92
CA TRP A 114 12.73 4.11 -5.58
C TRP A 114 13.89 3.20 -5.19
N ASN A 115 15.11 3.66 -5.40
CA ASN A 115 16.29 2.96 -4.93
C ASN A 115 16.41 3.03 -3.39
N ARG A 116 17.27 2.18 -2.84
CA ARG A 116 17.49 2.05 -1.40
C ARG A 116 17.87 3.37 -0.72
N GLU A 117 18.66 4.19 -1.39
CA GLU A 117 19.14 5.49 -0.91
C GLU A 117 18.10 6.59 -0.99
N MET A 118 16.93 6.34 -1.61
CA MET A 118 15.86 7.32 -1.82
C MET A 118 16.30 8.57 -2.60
N ASN A 119 17.29 8.45 -3.48
CA ASN A 119 17.79 9.55 -4.30
C ASN A 119 17.37 9.47 -5.77
N GLN A 120 16.81 8.32 -6.20
CA GLN A 120 16.39 8.11 -7.58
C GLN A 120 15.13 7.24 -7.66
N CYS A 121 14.13 7.71 -8.40
CA CYS A 121 13.02 6.87 -8.87
C CYS A 121 13.54 5.99 -10.02
N VAL A 122 13.67 4.69 -9.77
CA VAL A 122 14.25 3.73 -10.73
C VAL A 122 13.23 3.21 -11.74
N ARG A 123 11.95 3.22 -11.38
CA ARG A 123 10.84 2.81 -12.26
C ARG A 123 9.57 3.57 -11.90
N SER A 124 8.79 3.87 -12.91
CA SER A 124 7.49 4.53 -12.78
C SER A 124 6.51 3.90 -13.78
N TYR A 125 5.33 3.49 -13.30
CA TYR A 125 4.34 2.83 -14.15
C TYR A 125 2.96 3.47 -13.99
N LEU A 126 2.41 3.93 -15.11
CA LEU A 126 1.04 4.46 -15.17
C LEU A 126 0.03 3.37 -14.78
N PRO A 127 -0.98 3.62 -13.91
CA PRO A 127 -1.93 2.62 -13.43
C PRO A 127 -3.02 2.29 -14.44
N LYS A 128 -2.65 1.81 -15.64
CA LYS A 128 -3.58 1.45 -16.73
C LYS A 128 -4.38 0.21 -16.41
N PHE A 129 -5.57 0.11 -17.01
CA PHE A 129 -6.42 -1.09 -16.94
C PHE A 129 -5.66 -2.36 -17.30
N ASN A 130 -5.89 -3.41 -16.51
CA ASN A 130 -5.28 -4.74 -16.67
C ASN A 130 -3.74 -4.75 -16.58
N ARG A 131 -3.14 -3.74 -15.98
CA ARG A 131 -1.71 -3.73 -15.65
C ARG A 131 -1.52 -4.31 -14.26
N VAL A 132 -0.64 -5.30 -14.17
CA VAL A 132 -0.15 -5.84 -12.90
C VAL A 132 1.25 -5.31 -12.64
N VAL A 133 1.51 -4.87 -11.42
CA VAL A 133 2.84 -4.55 -10.91
C VAL A 133 3.12 -5.44 -9.71
N ILE A 134 4.20 -6.21 -9.78
CA ILE A 134 4.66 -7.10 -8.73
C ILE A 134 6.06 -6.64 -8.32
N PHE A 135 6.30 -6.53 -7.02
CA PHE A 135 7.61 -6.19 -6.48
C PHE A 135 7.82 -6.83 -5.11
N THR A 136 9.10 -7.09 -4.80
CA THR A 136 9.51 -7.64 -3.51
C THR A 136 9.42 -6.60 -2.42
N THR A 137 9.10 -7.03 -1.20
CA THR A 137 9.04 -6.17 -0.01
C THR A 137 10.20 -6.45 0.93
N THR A 138 10.96 -5.39 1.17
CA THR A 138 12.07 -5.30 2.15
C THR A 138 11.95 -3.97 2.88
N GLU A 139 12.80 -3.73 3.87
CA GLU A 139 12.88 -2.44 4.58
C GLU A 139 13.22 -1.25 3.67
N THR A 140 13.73 -1.52 2.48
CA THR A 140 14.19 -0.51 1.52
C THR A 140 13.46 -0.57 0.18
N SER A 141 12.38 -1.33 0.09
CA SER A 141 11.50 -1.37 -1.11
C SER A 141 10.57 -0.16 -1.13
N PHE A 142 11.16 1.02 -1.29
CA PHE A 142 10.43 2.28 -1.27
C PHE A 142 9.59 2.47 -2.53
N HIS A 143 8.32 2.77 -2.32
CA HIS A 143 7.35 2.95 -3.41
C HIS A 143 6.21 3.88 -2.99
N GLY A 144 5.48 4.41 -3.98
CA GLY A 144 4.35 5.28 -3.71
C GLY A 144 3.78 5.89 -5.00
N HIS A 145 2.85 6.80 -4.85
CA HIS A 145 2.43 7.75 -5.89
C HIS A 145 2.24 9.13 -5.21
N PRO A 146 3.35 9.81 -4.94
CA PRO A 146 3.39 10.96 -4.04
C PRO A 146 2.69 12.20 -4.59
N GLU A 147 2.54 12.30 -5.92
CA GLU A 147 1.84 13.42 -6.52
C GLU A 147 0.31 13.28 -6.42
N PRO A 148 -0.40 14.35 -6.07
CA PRO A 148 -1.86 14.36 -6.08
C PRO A 148 -2.42 14.07 -7.47
N LEU A 149 -3.46 13.22 -7.53
CA LEU A 149 -4.14 12.90 -8.78
C LEU A 149 -4.81 14.13 -9.39
N SER A 150 -4.70 14.28 -10.72
CA SER A 150 -5.34 15.32 -11.53
C SER A 150 -6.44 14.79 -12.46
N CYS A 151 -6.88 13.55 -12.26
CA CYS A 151 -7.97 12.96 -13.05
C CYS A 151 -9.29 13.75 -12.91
N PRO A 152 -10.22 13.65 -13.89
CA PRO A 152 -11.56 14.23 -13.78
C PRO A 152 -12.28 13.78 -12.49
N GLU A 153 -13.18 14.61 -11.97
CA GLU A 153 -13.88 14.34 -10.69
C GLU A 153 -14.69 13.05 -10.68
N HIS A 154 -15.26 12.67 -11.83
CA HIS A 154 -16.01 11.42 -11.98
C HIS A 154 -15.12 10.18 -12.08
N MET A 155 -13.81 10.36 -12.15
CA MET A 155 -12.83 9.27 -12.23
C MET A 155 -12.10 9.07 -10.90
N SER A 156 -11.57 7.88 -10.71
CA SER A 156 -10.71 7.55 -9.58
C SER A 156 -9.69 6.48 -9.97
N ARG A 157 -8.54 6.46 -9.31
CA ARG A 157 -7.51 5.44 -9.46
C ARG A 157 -7.88 4.22 -8.62
N LYS A 158 -8.22 3.13 -9.29
CA LYS A 158 -8.67 1.88 -8.68
C LYS A 158 -7.61 0.80 -8.84
N SER A 159 -7.41 0.02 -7.79
CA SER A 159 -6.56 -1.18 -7.84
C SER A 159 -7.05 -2.25 -6.88
N LEU A 160 -6.78 -3.52 -7.24
CA LEU A 160 -6.75 -4.62 -6.29
C LEU A 160 -5.32 -4.75 -5.79
N ALA A 161 -5.14 -4.90 -4.49
CA ALA A 161 -3.85 -5.08 -3.85
C ALA A 161 -3.83 -6.38 -3.06
N LEU A 162 -2.79 -7.19 -3.27
CA LEU A 162 -2.55 -8.43 -2.55
C LEU A 162 -1.10 -8.50 -2.09
N TYR A 163 -0.91 -9.14 -0.96
CA TYR A 163 0.39 -9.33 -0.34
C TYR A 163 0.65 -10.81 -0.13
N TYR A 164 1.84 -11.25 -0.48
CA TYR A 164 2.22 -12.65 -0.31
C TYR A 164 3.31 -12.77 0.73
N TYR A 165 3.23 -13.81 1.50
CA TYR A 165 4.00 -14.00 2.71
C TYR A 165 4.82 -15.28 2.66
N THR A 166 5.75 -15.43 3.61
CA THR A 166 6.40 -16.69 3.96
C THR A 166 6.42 -16.85 5.47
N ASN A 167 6.56 -18.07 5.96
CA ASN A 167 6.85 -18.32 7.35
C ASN A 167 8.37 -18.23 7.57
N GLY A 168 8.84 -17.05 7.95
CA GLY A 168 10.27 -16.73 8.05
C GLY A 168 10.84 -16.14 6.77
N ARG A 169 12.04 -15.56 6.89
CA ARG A 169 12.88 -15.01 5.80
C ARG A 169 14.29 -15.61 5.91
N PRO A 170 15.03 -15.73 4.78
CA PRO A 170 16.46 -15.97 4.84
C PRO A 170 17.19 -14.91 5.68
N GLU A 171 18.24 -15.30 6.39
CA GLU A 171 18.98 -14.41 7.29
C GLU A 171 19.49 -13.14 6.58
N GLU A 172 19.90 -13.27 5.33
CA GLU A 172 20.45 -12.17 4.52
C GLU A 172 19.43 -11.05 4.22
N VAL A 173 18.14 -11.35 4.38
CA VAL A 173 17.04 -10.40 4.14
C VAL A 173 16.15 -10.22 5.36
N GLN A 174 16.58 -10.68 6.53
CA GLN A 174 15.93 -10.39 7.79
C GLN A 174 16.16 -8.95 8.18
N GLY A 175 15.11 -8.33 8.73
CA GLY A 175 15.15 -7.00 9.30
C GLY A 175 14.27 -6.94 10.54
N ASP A 176 14.39 -5.88 11.29
CA ASP A 176 13.54 -5.63 12.45
C ASP A 176 12.07 -5.50 12.03
N ASN A 177 11.16 -5.96 12.90
CA ASN A 177 9.74 -5.78 12.66
C ASN A 177 9.37 -4.29 12.69
N HIS A 178 8.75 -3.81 11.63
CA HIS A 178 8.35 -2.42 11.51
C HIS A 178 6.96 -2.25 10.88
N SER A 179 6.28 -1.18 11.23
CA SER A 179 5.11 -0.67 10.55
C SER A 179 5.52 0.05 9.24
N THR A 180 4.55 0.52 8.48
CA THR A 180 4.83 1.35 7.28
C THR A 180 5.72 2.54 7.62
N ILE A 181 6.83 2.70 6.88
CA ILE A 181 7.83 3.75 7.06
C ILE A 181 7.77 4.71 5.89
N PHE A 182 7.27 5.93 6.11
CA PHE A 182 7.27 6.98 5.10
C PHE A 182 8.62 7.66 4.97
N LYS A 183 9.00 7.97 3.73
CA LYS A 183 10.21 8.72 3.38
C LYS A 183 9.87 9.90 2.49
N LEU A 184 10.58 11.01 2.69
CA LEU A 184 10.48 12.16 1.82
C LEU A 184 11.37 11.96 0.60
N ARG A 185 10.91 12.41 -0.55
CA ARG A 185 11.74 12.50 -1.77
C ARG A 185 12.76 13.62 -1.62
N PRO A 186 13.85 13.62 -2.42
CA PRO A 186 14.88 14.66 -2.34
C PRO A 186 14.37 16.10 -2.58
N ASP A 187 13.33 16.23 -3.40
CA ASP A 187 12.68 17.50 -3.76
C ASP A 187 11.48 17.87 -2.87
N GLU A 188 11.07 16.96 -1.98
CA GLU A 188 9.91 17.15 -1.13
C GLU A 188 10.25 17.96 0.12
N LYS A 189 9.63 19.14 0.25
CA LYS A 189 9.79 19.99 1.43
C LYS A 189 8.89 19.50 2.57
N VAL A 190 9.44 19.48 3.78
CA VAL A 190 8.64 19.22 4.99
C VAL A 190 7.69 20.39 5.21
N GLU A 191 6.44 20.26 4.78
CA GLU A 191 5.40 21.19 5.21
C GLU A 191 5.11 20.94 6.71
N GLY A 192 5.49 21.91 7.54
CA GLY A 192 5.02 22.01 8.92
C GLY A 192 5.77 21.21 9.98
N LYS A 193 6.98 21.63 10.34
CA LYS A 193 7.62 21.24 11.61
C LYS A 193 6.88 21.68 12.89
N LEU A 194 5.68 22.23 12.81
CA LEU A 194 4.98 22.82 13.99
C LEU A 194 4.04 21.86 14.72
N THR A 195 3.64 20.73 14.15
CA THR A 195 2.55 19.91 14.73
C THR A 195 3.02 18.76 15.62
N LEU A 196 4.27 18.39 15.61
CA LEU A 196 4.78 17.28 16.44
C LEU A 196 5.19 17.68 17.87
N LYS A 197 5.51 18.95 18.10
CA LYS A 197 5.80 19.45 19.47
C LYS A 197 4.55 19.68 20.30
N THR A 198 3.44 20.07 19.71
CA THR A 198 2.18 20.36 20.42
C THR A 198 1.47 19.11 20.93
N LYS A 199 1.54 17.98 20.24
CA LYS A 199 0.92 16.73 20.71
C LYS A 199 1.64 16.06 21.88
N LYS A 200 2.93 16.34 22.11
CA LYS A 200 3.67 15.85 23.27
C LYS A 200 3.40 16.67 24.55
N ILE A 201 2.98 17.92 24.42
CA ILE A 201 2.70 18.80 25.57
C ILE A 201 1.32 18.50 26.18
N LEU A 202 0.33 18.11 25.37
CA LEU A 202 -1.01 17.79 25.86
C LEU A 202 -1.15 16.41 26.53
N ARG A 203 -0.12 15.54 26.47
CA ARG A 203 -0.09 14.25 27.18
C ARG A 203 0.58 14.30 28.56
N ARG A 204 1.00 15.47 29.04
CA ARG A 204 1.75 15.62 30.27
C ARG A 204 1.04 16.52 31.29
N TRP A 205 -0.28 16.37 31.47
CA TRP A 205 -0.93 16.90 32.65
C TRP A 205 -1.29 15.75 33.60
N PRO A 206 -0.73 15.75 34.79
CA PRO A 206 -1.09 14.76 35.80
C PRO A 206 -2.48 15.06 36.33
N LYS A 207 -3.22 13.96 36.58
CA LYS A 207 -4.44 14.00 37.38
C LYS A 207 -4.09 14.59 38.77
N LEU A 208 -4.41 15.83 38.98
CA LEU A 208 -4.53 16.43 40.31
C LEU A 208 -5.96 16.89 40.43
N PHE A 209 -6.72 16.12 41.17
CA PHE A 209 -7.72 16.45 42.15
C PHE A 209 -8.51 15.19 42.46
N GLY A 210 -8.07 14.51 43.50
CA GLY A 210 -8.94 13.62 44.25
C GLY A 210 -9.75 14.47 45.22
N MET A 211 -11.01 14.22 45.23
CA MET A 211 -11.90 14.13 46.39
C MET A 211 -13.22 13.56 45.88
#